data_9eabf899299e8161eb52e277ca7712d9
#
_entry.id   9eabf899299e8161eb52e277ca7712d9
#
_cell.length_a   1.000
_cell.length_b   1.000
_cell.length_c   1.000
_cell.angle_alpha   90.00
_cell.angle_beta   90.00
_cell.angle_gamma   90.00
#
_symmetry.space_group_name_H-M   'P 1'
#
loop_
_entity.id
_entity.type
_entity.pdbx_description
1 polymer ?
#
loop_
_entity_poly.entity_id
_entity_poly.type
_entity_poly.pdbx_seq_one_letter_code
_entity_poly.pdbx_strand_id
1 'polypeptide(L)'
;FSGALLTIFLLIIALIYYPFGFAFFNNIRLRNIFKKESYKDITVLHIIGAIVVGMALSVICVGILFKIQGYPMANFLLTDGLISSVIILIIGLIKYLKSKSSYYSFMLNRIAIIGGIGLLFLFISDLTLVKIQFKNHPDYVKAYQEYRTNPKTPESEKKLKMEYMRATLSEEGFRIYQEAMKIDSIG
;
A
#
# COMPACT_ATOMS: atom_id res chain seq x y z
N PHE A 1 13.79 -9.77 5.73
CA PHE A 1 13.73 -10.18 4.31
C PHE A 1 12.30 -10.15 3.73
N SER A 2 11.30 -10.61 4.49
CA SER A 2 9.91 -10.67 3.99
C SER A 2 9.28 -9.27 3.77
N GLY A 3 9.60 -8.29 4.60
CA GLY A 3 9.04 -6.92 4.48
C GLY A 3 9.50 -6.20 3.22
N ALA A 4 10.79 -6.34 2.85
CA ALA A 4 11.34 -5.73 1.63
C ALA A 4 10.72 -6.33 0.36
N LEU A 5 10.54 -7.66 0.33
CA LEU A 5 9.89 -8.33 -0.80
C LEU A 5 8.43 -7.91 -0.97
N LEU A 6 7.69 -7.82 0.13
CA LEU A 6 6.29 -7.36 0.11
C LEU A 6 6.20 -5.90 -0.37
N THR A 7 7.11 -5.04 0.08
CA THR A 7 7.23 -3.65 -0.37
C THR A 7 7.46 -3.56 -1.88
N ILE A 8 8.44 -4.30 -2.40
CA ILE A 8 8.75 -4.34 -3.83
C ILE A 8 7.55 -4.87 -4.61
N PHE A 9 6.90 -5.93 -4.14
CA PHE A 9 5.76 -6.53 -4.80
C PHE A 9 4.57 -5.55 -4.89
N LEU A 10 4.21 -4.88 -3.80
CA LEU A 10 3.13 -3.88 -3.78
C LEU A 10 3.45 -2.68 -4.66
N LEU A 11 4.71 -2.23 -4.66
CA LEU A 11 5.15 -1.13 -5.52
C LEU A 11 5.05 -1.50 -7.00
N ILE A 12 5.48 -2.70 -7.38
CA ILE A 12 5.36 -3.20 -8.75
C ILE A 12 3.89 -3.26 -9.17
N ILE A 13 3.00 -3.79 -8.32
CA ILE A 13 1.56 -3.84 -8.61
C ILE A 13 1.00 -2.43 -8.80
N ALA A 14 1.30 -1.49 -7.90
CA ALA A 14 0.85 -0.12 -8.01
C ALA A 14 1.33 0.55 -9.30
N LEU A 15 2.63 0.41 -9.63
CA LEU A 15 3.22 0.94 -10.85
C LEU A 15 2.65 0.32 -12.13
N ILE A 16 2.25 -0.95 -12.08
CA ILE A 16 1.61 -1.62 -13.22
C ILE A 16 0.16 -1.15 -13.39
N TYR A 17 -0.62 -1.09 -12.32
CA TYR A 17 -2.03 -0.70 -12.41
C TYR A 17 -2.21 0.76 -12.79
N TYR A 18 -1.37 1.67 -12.31
CA TYR A 18 -1.50 3.10 -12.55
C TYR A 18 -1.47 3.45 -14.04
N PRO A 19 -0.39 3.14 -14.81
CA PRO A 19 -0.32 3.47 -16.24
C PRO A 19 -0.95 2.42 -17.15
N PHE A 20 -0.99 1.14 -16.76
CA PHE A 20 -1.37 0.05 -17.65
C PHE A 20 -2.69 -0.63 -17.30
N GLY A 21 -3.43 -0.10 -16.31
CA GLY A 21 -4.73 -0.62 -15.93
C GLY A 21 -5.67 -0.78 -17.14
N PHE A 22 -5.68 0.19 -18.04
CA PHE A 22 -6.50 0.12 -19.25
C PHE A 22 -6.16 -1.08 -20.14
N ALA A 23 -4.91 -1.45 -20.26
CA ALA A 23 -4.48 -2.60 -21.06
C ALA A 23 -4.87 -3.92 -20.39
N PHE A 24 -4.62 -4.04 -19.08
CA PHE A 24 -4.93 -5.25 -18.33
C PHE A 24 -6.42 -5.58 -18.27
N PHE A 25 -7.27 -4.58 -18.05
CA PHE A 25 -8.71 -4.80 -17.95
C PHE A 25 -9.35 -5.06 -19.32
N ASN A 26 -8.76 -4.53 -20.40
CA ASN A 26 -9.23 -4.76 -21.77
C ASN A 26 -8.49 -5.91 -22.48
N ASN A 27 -7.69 -6.69 -21.72
CA ASN A 27 -6.94 -7.84 -22.25
C ASN A 27 -5.98 -7.49 -23.41
N ILE A 28 -5.45 -6.26 -23.39
CA ILE A 28 -4.47 -5.78 -24.39
C ILE A 28 -3.07 -6.21 -23.92
N ARG A 29 -2.33 -6.92 -24.77
CA ARG A 29 -0.93 -7.25 -24.48
C ARG A 29 -0.06 -5.98 -24.48
N LEU A 30 0.83 -5.83 -23.50
CA LEU A 30 1.69 -4.64 -23.36
C LEU A 30 2.44 -4.27 -24.65
N ARG A 31 2.96 -5.26 -25.39
CA ARG A 31 3.62 -5.04 -26.69
C ARG A 31 2.72 -4.47 -27.80
N ASN A 32 1.40 -4.53 -27.61
CA ASN A 32 0.40 -4.12 -28.58
C ASN A 32 -0.33 -2.83 -28.18
N ILE A 33 0.09 -2.16 -27.10
CA ILE A 33 -0.53 -0.92 -26.60
C ILE A 33 -0.56 0.18 -27.66
N PHE A 34 0.48 0.26 -28.51
CA PHE A 34 0.59 1.28 -29.55
C PHE A 34 -0.04 0.86 -30.89
N LYS A 35 -0.63 -0.36 -30.97
CA LYS A 35 -1.26 -0.83 -32.19
C LYS A 35 -2.75 -0.49 -32.19
N LYS A 36 -3.20 0.28 -33.19
CA LYS A 36 -4.60 0.71 -33.34
C LYS A 36 -5.58 -0.49 -33.42
N GLU A 37 -5.15 -1.58 -34.00
CA GLU A 37 -5.93 -2.81 -34.14
C GLU A 37 -6.33 -3.42 -32.78
N SER A 38 -5.53 -3.20 -31.74
CA SER A 38 -5.79 -3.72 -30.39
C SER A 38 -6.99 -3.06 -29.71
N TYR A 39 -7.48 -1.95 -30.26
CA TYR A 39 -8.58 -1.17 -29.69
C TYR A 39 -9.88 -1.30 -30.49
N LYS A 40 -9.89 -2.06 -31.62
CA LYS A 40 -10.98 -2.09 -32.57
C LYS A 40 -12.34 -2.45 -31.96
N ASP A 41 -12.34 -3.37 -30.99
CA ASP A 41 -13.56 -3.86 -30.34
C ASP A 41 -13.75 -3.33 -28.93
N ILE A 42 -12.97 -2.32 -28.53
CA ILE A 42 -12.97 -1.75 -27.19
C ILE A 42 -13.62 -0.36 -27.24
N THR A 43 -14.68 -0.18 -26.44
CA THR A 43 -15.34 1.13 -26.37
C THR A 43 -14.50 2.11 -25.54
N VAL A 44 -14.60 3.39 -25.84
CA VAL A 44 -13.95 4.48 -25.08
C VAL A 44 -14.31 4.40 -23.59
N LEU A 45 -15.56 4.04 -23.26
CA LEU A 45 -16.02 3.86 -21.89
C LEU A 45 -15.30 2.72 -21.17
N HIS A 46 -14.97 1.63 -21.87
CA HIS A 46 -14.16 0.54 -21.26
C HIS A 46 -12.73 1.01 -20.96
N ILE A 47 -12.14 1.82 -21.85
CA ILE A 47 -10.79 2.36 -21.64
C ILE A 47 -10.79 3.31 -20.42
N ILE A 48 -11.71 4.28 -20.41
CA ILE A 48 -11.82 5.24 -19.29
C ILE A 48 -12.11 4.49 -17.97
N GLY A 49 -13.07 3.57 -17.98
CA GLY A 49 -13.39 2.77 -16.80
C GLY A 49 -12.19 1.98 -16.29
N ALA A 50 -11.43 1.37 -17.20
CA ALA A 50 -10.22 0.63 -16.85
C ALA A 50 -9.11 1.50 -16.26
N ILE A 51 -8.94 2.74 -16.77
CA ILE A 51 -8.00 3.73 -16.20
C ILE A 51 -8.41 4.06 -14.75
N VAL A 52 -9.67 4.43 -14.55
CA VAL A 52 -10.17 4.82 -13.22
C VAL A 52 -10.05 3.66 -12.22
N VAL A 53 -10.38 2.44 -12.62
CA VAL A 53 -10.16 1.23 -11.79
C VAL A 53 -8.68 1.04 -11.47
N GLY A 54 -7.82 1.13 -12.48
CA GLY A 54 -6.37 0.98 -12.30
C GLY A 54 -5.80 1.98 -11.30
N MET A 55 -6.23 3.24 -11.40
CA MET A 55 -5.83 4.30 -10.45
C MET A 55 -6.31 3.99 -9.03
N ALA A 56 -7.58 3.63 -8.84
CA ALA A 56 -8.13 3.30 -7.52
C ALA A 56 -7.39 2.12 -6.87
N LEU A 57 -7.13 1.05 -7.62
CA LEU A 57 -6.38 -0.12 -7.12
C LEU A 57 -4.92 0.22 -6.82
N SER A 58 -4.28 1.07 -7.63
CA SER A 58 -2.93 1.56 -7.37
C SER A 58 -2.85 2.34 -6.06
N VAL A 59 -3.81 3.23 -5.80
CA VAL A 59 -3.90 4.01 -4.55
C VAL A 59 -4.05 3.09 -3.34
N ILE A 60 -4.88 2.04 -3.43
CA ILE A 60 -5.01 1.03 -2.37
C ILE A 60 -3.67 0.33 -2.11
N CYS A 61 -2.97 -0.12 -3.16
CA CYS A 61 -1.67 -0.78 -3.01
C CYS A 61 -0.63 0.13 -2.34
N VAL A 62 -0.57 1.41 -2.72
CA VAL A 62 0.29 2.40 -2.07
C VAL A 62 -0.14 2.64 -0.62
N GLY A 63 -1.43 2.70 -0.35
CA GLY A 63 -1.98 2.83 1.01
C GLY A 63 -1.60 1.65 1.91
N ILE A 64 -1.67 0.41 1.41
CA ILE A 64 -1.20 -0.79 2.11
C ILE A 64 0.30 -0.69 2.39
N LEU A 65 1.08 -0.29 1.37
CA LEU A 65 2.52 -0.10 1.49
C LEU A 65 2.86 0.89 2.60
N PHE A 66 2.22 2.06 2.60
CA PHE A 66 2.41 3.10 3.62
C PHE A 66 2.02 2.60 5.01
N LYS A 67 0.92 1.84 5.09
CA LYS A 67 0.46 1.23 6.35
C LYS A 67 1.48 0.26 6.94
N ILE A 68 2.06 -0.60 6.10
CA ILE A 68 3.08 -1.57 6.52
C ILE A 68 4.37 -0.85 6.96
N GLN A 69 4.74 0.23 6.29
CA GLN A 69 5.95 1.00 6.60
C GLN A 69 5.75 2.04 7.70
N GLY A 70 4.54 2.19 8.22
CA GLY A 70 4.22 3.20 9.24
C GLY A 70 4.29 4.64 8.73
N TYR A 71 4.18 4.85 7.42
CA TYR A 71 4.19 6.20 6.85
C TYR A 71 2.90 6.96 7.15
N PRO A 72 2.99 8.28 7.31
CA PRO A 72 1.80 9.12 7.47
C PRO A 72 0.90 9.02 6.23
N MET A 73 -0.38 9.37 6.40
CA MET A 73 -1.41 9.33 5.35
C MET A 73 -1.82 7.93 4.85
N ALA A 74 -1.31 6.84 5.40
CA ALA A 74 -1.69 5.49 5.00
C ALA A 74 -3.21 5.27 5.04
N ASN A 75 -3.86 5.64 6.14
CA ASN A 75 -5.32 5.51 6.29
C ASN A 75 -6.08 6.41 5.31
N PHE A 76 -5.57 7.60 5.00
CA PHE A 76 -6.16 8.48 3.99
C PHE A 76 -6.15 7.83 2.61
N LEU A 77 -5.00 7.32 2.16
CA LEU A 77 -4.88 6.63 0.87
C LEU A 77 -5.77 5.39 0.79
N LEU A 78 -5.80 4.58 1.86
CA LEU A 78 -6.68 3.41 1.92
C LEU A 78 -8.15 3.81 1.82
N THR A 79 -8.57 4.83 2.56
CA THR A 79 -9.96 5.30 2.55
C THR A 79 -10.35 5.85 1.19
N ASP A 80 -9.52 6.70 0.59
CA ASP A 80 -9.75 7.29 -0.74
C ASP A 80 -9.85 6.22 -1.82
N GLY A 81 -8.87 5.30 -1.86
CA GLY A 81 -8.87 4.19 -2.81
C GLY A 81 -10.06 3.24 -2.64
N LEU A 82 -10.47 2.96 -1.39
CA LEU A 82 -11.62 2.10 -1.10
C LEU A 82 -12.96 2.78 -1.46
N ILE A 83 -13.15 4.06 -1.15
CA ILE A 83 -14.36 4.81 -1.55
C ILE A 83 -14.47 4.80 -3.08
N SER A 84 -13.40 5.15 -3.78
CA SER A 84 -13.35 5.11 -5.24
C SER A 84 -13.69 3.72 -5.77
N SER A 85 -13.12 2.66 -5.18
CA SER A 85 -13.38 1.28 -5.57
C SER A 85 -14.82 0.84 -5.32
N VAL A 86 -15.47 1.28 -4.23
CA VAL A 86 -16.89 0.99 -3.95
C VAL A 86 -17.80 1.61 -5.02
N ILE A 87 -17.56 2.87 -5.39
CA ILE A 87 -18.33 3.54 -6.44
C ILE A 87 -18.20 2.76 -7.76
N ILE A 88 -16.97 2.41 -8.14
CA ILE A 88 -16.69 1.66 -9.37
C ILE A 88 -17.33 0.27 -9.30
N LEU A 89 -17.28 -0.40 -8.13
CA LEU A 89 -17.87 -1.72 -7.92
C LEU A 89 -19.39 -1.69 -8.16
N ILE A 90 -20.08 -0.69 -7.63
CA ILE A 90 -21.54 -0.52 -7.83
C ILE A 90 -21.85 -0.35 -9.32
N ILE A 91 -21.15 0.56 -10.00
CA ILE A 91 -21.35 0.81 -11.44
C ILE A 91 -21.01 -0.46 -12.25
N GLY A 92 -19.90 -1.09 -11.94
CA GLY A 92 -19.45 -2.32 -12.59
C GLY A 92 -20.42 -3.49 -12.40
N LEU A 93 -20.99 -3.64 -11.20
CA LEU A 93 -21.99 -4.65 -10.90
C LEU A 93 -23.28 -4.45 -11.71
N ILE A 94 -23.79 -3.23 -11.77
CA ILE A 94 -24.96 -2.89 -12.58
C ILE A 94 -24.70 -3.21 -14.05
N LYS A 95 -23.54 -2.85 -14.58
CA LYS A 95 -23.14 -3.14 -15.96
C LYS A 95 -22.97 -4.65 -16.21
N TYR A 96 -22.36 -5.36 -15.27
CA TYR A 96 -22.20 -6.80 -15.34
C TYR A 96 -23.54 -7.53 -15.37
N LEU A 97 -24.49 -7.16 -14.51
CA LEU A 97 -25.82 -7.78 -14.48
C LEU A 97 -26.58 -7.59 -15.80
N LYS A 98 -26.37 -6.45 -16.48
CA LYS A 98 -27.03 -6.17 -17.76
C LYS A 98 -26.36 -6.86 -18.95
N SER A 99 -25.03 -6.90 -19.01
CA SER A 99 -24.30 -7.37 -20.20
C SER A 99 -23.65 -8.74 -20.05
N LYS A 100 -23.45 -9.24 -18.81
CA LYS A 100 -22.70 -10.47 -18.47
C LYS A 100 -21.31 -10.53 -19.11
N SER A 101 -20.72 -9.36 -19.42
CA SER A 101 -19.42 -9.25 -20.08
C SER A 101 -18.29 -9.71 -19.18
N SER A 102 -17.34 -10.46 -19.73
CA SER A 102 -16.11 -10.88 -19.03
C SER A 102 -15.25 -9.71 -18.53
N TYR A 103 -15.29 -8.56 -19.24
CA TYR A 103 -14.61 -7.35 -18.80
C TYR A 103 -15.01 -6.92 -17.38
N TYR A 104 -16.33 -6.83 -17.12
CA TYR A 104 -16.82 -6.44 -15.79
C TYR A 104 -16.55 -7.51 -14.76
N SER A 105 -16.62 -8.79 -15.10
CA SER A 105 -16.30 -9.89 -14.18
C SER A 105 -14.83 -9.81 -13.72
N PHE A 106 -13.89 -9.63 -14.64
CA PHE A 106 -12.46 -9.45 -14.30
C PHE A 106 -12.21 -8.23 -13.44
N MET A 107 -12.86 -7.12 -13.77
CA MET A 107 -12.76 -5.87 -13.01
C MET A 107 -13.27 -6.04 -11.58
N LEU A 108 -14.46 -6.59 -11.40
CA LEU A 108 -15.09 -6.82 -10.10
C LEU A 108 -14.25 -7.76 -9.22
N ASN A 109 -13.73 -8.86 -9.77
CA ASN A 109 -12.86 -9.78 -9.04
C ASN A 109 -11.60 -9.11 -8.51
N ARG A 110 -10.95 -8.25 -9.31
CA ARG A 110 -9.74 -7.53 -8.88
C ARG A 110 -10.04 -6.50 -7.81
N ILE A 111 -11.15 -5.78 -7.95
CA ILE A 111 -11.61 -4.83 -6.93
C ILE A 111 -11.92 -5.59 -5.63
N ALA A 112 -12.59 -6.74 -5.70
CA ALA A 112 -12.91 -7.55 -4.53
C ALA A 112 -11.65 -8.05 -3.80
N ILE A 113 -10.64 -8.53 -4.54
CA ILE A 113 -9.40 -9.05 -3.95
C ILE A 113 -8.57 -7.91 -3.36
N ILE A 114 -8.19 -6.91 -4.17
CA ILE A 114 -7.29 -5.82 -3.74
C ILE A 114 -8.00 -4.90 -2.75
N GLY A 115 -9.27 -4.57 -3.02
CA GLY A 115 -10.09 -3.79 -2.10
C GLY A 115 -10.35 -4.50 -0.78
N GLY A 116 -10.60 -5.83 -0.81
CA GLY A 116 -10.75 -6.64 0.40
C GLY A 116 -9.49 -6.63 1.26
N ILE A 117 -8.31 -6.80 0.65
CA ILE A 117 -7.02 -6.68 1.35
C ILE A 117 -6.85 -5.25 1.90
N GLY A 118 -7.12 -4.22 1.10
CA GLY A 118 -7.07 -2.83 1.54
C GLY A 118 -7.98 -2.55 2.74
N LEU A 119 -9.19 -3.11 2.73
CA LEU A 119 -10.14 -2.99 3.82
C LEU A 119 -9.61 -3.64 5.12
N LEU A 120 -9.02 -4.84 5.02
CA LEU A 120 -8.38 -5.48 6.16
C LEU A 120 -7.27 -4.59 6.75
N PHE A 121 -6.41 -4.03 5.91
CA PHE A 121 -5.33 -3.13 6.35
C PHE A 121 -5.85 -1.82 6.94
N LEU A 122 -6.99 -1.31 6.50
CA LEU A 122 -7.62 -0.12 7.08
C LEU A 122 -8.02 -0.36 8.54
N PHE A 123 -8.55 -1.55 8.87
CA PHE A 123 -9.00 -1.89 10.22
C PHE A 123 -7.87 -2.39 11.13
N ILE A 124 -6.75 -2.86 10.60
CA ILE A 124 -5.61 -3.25 11.42
C ILE A 124 -4.98 -1.99 12.05
N SER A 125 -4.83 -1.97 13.38
CA SER A 125 -4.16 -0.87 14.07
C SER A 125 -2.66 -0.86 13.79
N ASP A 126 -2.05 0.35 13.79
CA ASP A 126 -0.61 0.51 13.60
C ASP A 126 0.18 -0.25 14.67
N LEU A 127 -0.30 -0.25 15.92
CA LEU A 127 0.31 -1.00 17.01
C LEU A 127 0.29 -2.51 16.74
N THR A 128 -0.79 -3.04 16.16
CA THR A 128 -0.88 -4.45 15.78
C THR A 128 0.16 -4.81 14.72
N LEU A 129 0.33 -3.95 13.71
CA LEU A 129 1.35 -4.14 12.68
C LEU A 129 2.76 -4.13 13.26
N VAL A 130 3.06 -3.16 14.14
CA VAL A 130 4.35 -3.08 14.83
C VAL A 130 4.61 -4.33 15.68
N LYS A 131 3.62 -4.82 16.43
CA LYS A 131 3.74 -6.07 17.19
C LYS A 131 4.06 -7.29 16.32
N ILE A 132 3.46 -7.37 15.13
CA ILE A 132 3.69 -8.47 14.18
C ILE A 132 5.09 -8.36 13.57
N GLN A 133 5.47 -7.16 13.09
CA GLN A 133 6.75 -6.94 12.41
C GLN A 133 7.95 -7.08 13.33
N PHE A 134 7.82 -6.58 14.57
CA PHE A 134 8.88 -6.51 15.56
C PHE A 134 8.64 -7.48 16.74
N LYS A 135 8.02 -8.64 16.46
CA LYS A 135 7.73 -9.65 17.50
C LYS A 135 8.96 -10.11 18.30
N ASN A 136 10.14 -10.08 17.69
CA ASN A 136 11.41 -10.45 18.31
C ASN A 136 12.11 -9.26 19.02
N HIS A 137 11.52 -8.07 18.97
CA HIS A 137 12.07 -6.84 19.56
C HIS A 137 11.03 -6.18 20.49
N PRO A 138 10.73 -6.81 21.65
CA PRO A 138 9.68 -6.35 22.57
C PRO A 138 9.94 -4.94 23.11
N ASP A 139 11.21 -4.54 23.25
CA ASP A 139 11.57 -3.22 23.75
C ASP A 139 11.19 -2.11 22.77
N TYR A 140 11.36 -2.35 21.47
CA TYR A 140 10.84 -1.43 20.44
C TYR A 140 9.31 -1.32 20.49
N VAL A 141 8.60 -2.45 20.61
CA VAL A 141 7.13 -2.46 20.72
C VAL A 141 6.65 -1.65 21.92
N LYS A 142 7.32 -1.79 23.07
CA LYS A 142 7.03 -0.99 24.28
C LYS A 142 7.30 0.49 24.06
N ALA A 143 8.45 0.84 23.49
CA ALA A 143 8.79 2.24 23.19
C ALA A 143 7.78 2.87 22.23
N TYR A 144 7.33 2.12 21.22
CA TYR A 144 6.28 2.57 20.30
C TYR A 144 4.94 2.81 21.02
N GLN A 145 4.56 1.92 21.93
CA GLN A 145 3.32 2.05 22.71
C GLN A 145 3.39 3.25 23.66
N GLU A 146 4.50 3.45 24.37
CA GLU A 146 4.73 4.60 25.24
C GLU A 146 4.66 5.92 24.46
N TYR A 147 5.31 5.99 23.29
CA TYR A 147 5.26 7.16 22.41
C TYR A 147 3.83 7.48 21.94
N ARG A 148 3.01 6.45 21.66
CA ARG A 148 1.61 6.63 21.25
C ARG A 148 0.71 7.10 22.39
N THR A 149 1.00 6.68 23.63
CA THR A 149 0.22 7.03 24.81
C THR A 149 0.58 8.42 25.34
N ASN A 150 1.88 8.78 25.29
CA ASN A 150 2.40 10.08 25.69
C ASN A 150 3.09 10.75 24.49
N PRO A 151 2.32 11.27 23.54
CA PRO A 151 2.90 11.79 22.32
C PRO A 151 3.74 13.03 22.59
N LYS A 152 4.97 13.02 22.05
CA LYS A 152 5.80 14.21 21.83
C LYS A 152 6.60 14.75 23.04
N THR A 153 6.95 13.92 23.99
CA THR A 153 8.11 14.31 24.79
C THR A 153 9.39 14.00 23.99
N PRO A 154 10.38 14.90 23.93
CA PRO A 154 11.65 14.63 23.25
C PRO A 154 12.32 13.33 23.69
N GLU A 155 12.07 12.95 24.94
CA GLU A 155 12.60 11.72 25.55
C GLU A 155 11.93 10.46 24.98
N SER A 156 10.59 10.45 24.81
CA SER A 156 9.87 9.32 24.25
C SER A 156 10.19 9.11 22.76
N GLU A 157 10.40 10.20 22.02
CA GLU A 157 10.83 10.15 20.63
C GLU A 157 12.25 9.62 20.49
N LYS A 158 13.18 10.09 21.33
CA LYS A 158 14.56 9.61 21.37
C LYS A 158 14.62 8.12 21.70
N LYS A 159 13.85 7.69 22.68
CA LYS A 159 13.75 6.28 23.08
C LYS A 159 13.22 5.42 21.93
N LEU A 160 12.13 5.84 21.29
CA LEU A 160 11.57 5.14 20.13
C LEU A 160 12.58 4.99 19.00
N LYS A 161 13.28 6.08 18.65
CA LYS A 161 14.31 6.07 17.60
C LYS A 161 15.46 5.13 17.94
N MET A 162 15.93 5.15 19.19
CA MET A 162 17.01 4.26 19.66
C MET A 162 16.61 2.78 19.54
N GLU A 163 15.43 2.40 20.03
CA GLU A 163 14.97 1.01 19.96
C GLU A 163 14.66 0.56 18.53
N TYR A 164 14.19 1.47 17.66
CA TYR A 164 14.05 1.19 16.23
C TYR A 164 15.39 0.88 15.57
N MET A 165 16.42 1.70 15.82
CA MET A 165 17.76 1.46 15.27
C MET A 165 18.36 0.18 15.78
N ARG A 166 18.17 -0.14 17.07
CA ARG A 166 18.58 -1.43 17.66
C ARG A 166 17.90 -2.63 17.00
N ALA A 167 16.62 -2.50 16.66
CA ALA A 167 15.84 -3.57 16.05
C ALA A 167 16.13 -3.78 14.55
N THR A 168 16.67 -2.77 13.85
CA THR A 168 16.81 -2.77 12.39
C THR A 168 18.25 -2.83 11.90
N LEU A 169 19.21 -2.35 12.67
CA LEU A 169 20.63 -2.36 12.32
C LEU A 169 21.32 -3.63 12.81
N SER A 170 22.44 -3.98 12.20
CA SER A 170 23.40 -4.96 12.76
C SER A 170 24.02 -4.42 14.05
N GLU A 171 24.61 -5.28 14.88
CA GLU A 171 25.31 -4.86 16.10
C GLU A 171 26.36 -3.77 15.84
N GLU A 172 27.14 -3.95 14.79
CA GLU A 172 28.14 -2.97 14.39
C GLU A 172 27.52 -1.65 13.90
N GLY A 173 26.47 -1.72 13.09
CA GLY A 173 25.73 -0.54 12.63
C GLY A 173 25.08 0.21 13.80
N PHE A 174 24.55 -0.48 14.79
CA PHE A 174 23.99 0.14 15.98
C PHE A 174 25.06 0.83 16.84
N ARG A 175 26.25 0.22 16.98
CA ARG A 175 27.38 0.83 17.68
C ARG A 175 27.82 2.14 17.01
N ILE A 176 27.97 2.13 15.68
CA ILE A 176 28.32 3.34 14.91
C ILE A 176 27.26 4.43 15.12
N TYR A 177 25.98 4.06 15.08
CA TYR A 177 24.89 4.99 15.35
C TYR A 177 24.95 5.61 16.74
N GLN A 178 25.27 4.81 17.77
CA GLN A 178 25.41 5.30 19.15
C GLN A 178 26.60 6.26 19.31
N GLU A 179 27.72 5.98 18.64
CA GLU A 179 28.91 6.87 18.65
C GLU A 179 28.60 8.21 17.99
N ALA A 180 27.92 8.21 16.83
CA ALA A 180 27.48 9.42 16.16
C ALA A 180 26.57 10.29 17.04
N MET A 181 25.60 9.66 17.73
CA MET A 181 24.67 10.36 18.65
C MET A 181 25.36 10.95 19.87
N LYS A 182 26.49 10.39 20.33
CA LYS A 182 27.29 10.96 21.42
C LYS A 182 28.03 12.24 20.97
N ILE A 183 28.54 12.24 19.75
CA ILE A 183 29.23 13.40 19.18
C ILE A 183 28.28 14.58 19.03
N ASP A 184 27.07 14.36 18.52
CA ASP A 184 26.04 15.41 18.36
C ASP A 184 25.52 15.97 19.71
N SER A 185 25.72 15.25 20.82
CA SER A 185 25.30 15.70 22.16
C SER A 185 26.34 16.55 22.88
N ILE A 186 27.57 16.68 22.35
CA ILE A 186 28.70 17.36 22.96
C ILE A 186 29.01 18.72 22.25
N GLY A 187 28.46 18.92 21.04
CA GLY A 187 28.59 20.19 20.28
C GLY A 187 27.35 21.06 20.41
#